data_81f5f06daa4b06d65d54488baaef5822
#
_entry.id   81f5f06daa4b06d65d54488baaef5822
#
_cell.length_a   1.000
_cell.length_b   1.000
_cell.length_c   1.000
_cell.angle_alpha   90.00
_cell.angle_beta   90.00
_cell.angle_gamma   90.00
#
_symmetry.space_group_name_H-M   'P 1'
#
loop_
_entity.id
_entity.type
_entity.pdbx_description
1 polymer ?
#
loop_
_entity_poly.entity_id
_entity_poly.type
_entity_poly.pdbx_seq_one_letter_code
_entity_poly.pdbx_strand_id
1 'polypeptide(L)'
;MCGRYYVDVSKDELSFVKNFSEFEYEQNFNVAPQAVAPCIIDNNLVAVNWGYFPDWLKQQSNPRPLFNTRYESLLEKKTFTSAFKNSRCLVPITGWYEWKEEEGIKQPYYFFSNSSETLIAAGLYWNRSSGDIESSIITREAVADLQTVHNRSPLLLNKEKRDLWMSGISSEEIYPEILDYSYSDIEFYKLDRAVNNPKNNNESLIQEFK
;
A
#
# COMPACT_ATOMS: atom_id res chain seq x y z
N MET A 1 -8.46 -6.97 -2.16
CA MET A 1 -7.86 -5.61 -2.24
C MET A 1 -7.08 -5.39 -0.97
N CYS A 2 -5.81 -4.97 -1.08
CA CYS A 2 -4.97 -4.68 0.07
C CYS A 2 -5.71 -3.69 1.02
N GLY A 3 -6.38 -4.23 2.02
CA GLY A 3 -7.18 -3.48 2.98
C GLY A 3 -6.53 -3.39 4.35
N ARG A 4 -5.35 -3.96 4.51
CA ARG A 4 -4.58 -3.99 5.74
C ARG A 4 -3.12 -4.30 5.42
N TYR A 5 -2.18 -3.67 6.13
CA TYR A 5 -0.75 -3.98 5.98
C TYR A 5 0.03 -3.76 7.27
N TYR A 6 1.20 -4.35 7.33
CA TYR A 6 2.22 -4.11 8.35
C TYR A 6 3.29 -3.18 7.79
N VAL A 7 3.76 -2.23 8.57
CA VAL A 7 4.86 -1.34 8.23
C VAL A 7 5.84 -1.17 9.40
N ASP A 8 7.10 -1.35 9.09
CA ASP A 8 8.25 -1.03 9.92
C ASP A 8 9.20 -0.18 9.08
N VAL A 9 9.42 1.08 9.48
CA VAL A 9 10.30 2.02 8.79
C VAL A 9 11.68 2.12 9.44
N SER A 10 11.97 1.31 10.46
CA SER A 10 13.28 1.30 11.15
C SER A 10 14.38 0.61 10.33
N LYS A 11 14.03 0.02 9.18
CA LYS A 11 14.93 -0.79 8.38
C LYS A 11 15.79 0.05 7.43
N ASP A 12 17.05 -0.33 7.29
CA ASP A 12 18.05 0.35 6.45
C ASP A 12 17.69 0.43 4.97
N GLU A 13 16.75 -0.41 4.48
CA GLU A 13 16.28 -0.38 3.09
C GLU A 13 15.63 0.95 2.69
N LEU A 14 15.19 1.75 3.67
CA LEU A 14 14.67 3.10 3.45
C LEU A 14 15.75 4.19 3.52
N SER A 15 17.02 3.85 3.67
CA SER A 15 18.15 4.79 3.73
C SER A 15 18.32 5.67 2.48
N PHE A 16 17.65 5.34 1.37
CA PHE A 16 17.57 6.20 0.18
C PHE A 16 16.70 7.45 0.38
N VAL A 17 15.91 7.51 1.46
CA VAL A 17 15.04 8.63 1.80
C VAL A 17 15.83 9.68 2.57
N LYS A 18 15.65 10.96 2.23
CA LYS A 18 16.48 12.07 2.76
C LYS A 18 16.39 12.26 4.27
N ASN A 19 15.19 12.11 4.84
CA ASN A 19 14.94 12.31 6.29
C ASN A 19 14.78 11.00 7.05
N PHE A 20 15.34 9.91 6.56
CA PHE A 20 15.17 8.58 7.13
C PHE A 20 15.53 8.52 8.61
N SER A 21 16.67 9.10 9.00
CA SER A 21 17.15 9.12 10.40
C SER A 21 16.39 10.06 11.33
N GLU A 22 15.57 10.95 10.79
CA GLU A 22 14.84 11.98 11.53
C GLU A 22 13.34 11.67 11.64
N PHE A 23 12.86 10.73 10.82
CA PHE A 23 11.45 10.36 10.78
C PHE A 23 11.11 9.34 11.86
N GLU A 24 10.33 9.76 12.84
CA GLU A 24 9.85 8.90 13.91
C GLU A 24 8.48 8.31 13.57
N TYR A 25 8.41 7.00 13.55
CA TYR A 25 7.17 6.25 13.38
C TYR A 25 7.30 4.90 14.07
N GLU A 26 6.39 4.61 14.99
CA GLU A 26 6.35 3.29 15.63
C GLU A 26 5.85 2.24 14.63
N GLN A 27 6.50 1.08 14.59
CA GLN A 27 6.07 -0.03 13.76
C GLN A 27 4.59 -0.34 14.01
N ASN A 28 3.85 -0.59 12.93
CA ASN A 28 2.44 -0.87 13.02
C ASN A 28 2.11 -2.17 12.28
N PHE A 29 1.82 -3.22 13.05
CA PHE A 29 1.48 -4.54 12.52
C PHE A 29 0.10 -4.62 11.86
N ASN A 30 -0.71 -3.57 11.93
CA ASN A 30 -2.12 -3.64 11.51
C ASN A 30 -2.68 -2.32 11.01
N VAL A 31 -1.97 -1.68 10.08
CA VAL A 31 -2.42 -0.44 9.46
C VAL A 31 -3.74 -0.68 8.74
N ALA A 32 -4.79 0.00 9.19
CA ALA A 32 -6.14 -0.06 8.60
C ALA A 32 -6.44 1.22 7.80
N PRO A 33 -7.40 1.18 6.86
CA PRO A 33 -7.86 2.40 6.20
C PRO A 33 -8.24 3.50 7.19
N GLN A 34 -7.87 4.74 6.88
CA GLN A 34 -7.96 5.95 7.69
C GLN A 34 -6.91 6.06 8.82
N ALA A 35 -6.06 5.07 9.01
CA ALA A 35 -4.91 5.23 9.91
C ALA A 35 -3.88 6.18 9.30
N VAL A 36 -3.12 6.85 10.18
CA VAL A 36 -1.91 7.57 9.78
C VAL A 36 -0.80 6.56 9.53
N ALA A 37 -0.15 6.69 8.40
CA ALA A 37 0.90 5.76 7.98
C ALA A 37 2.00 6.49 7.18
N PRO A 38 3.23 5.94 7.11
CA PRO A 38 4.31 6.55 6.36
C PRO A 38 4.09 6.41 4.84
N CYS A 39 4.37 7.50 4.13
CA CYS A 39 4.55 7.54 2.68
C CYS A 39 5.86 8.23 2.34
N ILE A 40 6.41 7.97 1.17
CA ILE A 40 7.57 8.69 0.65
C ILE A 40 7.08 9.63 -0.45
N ILE A 41 7.21 10.93 -0.20
CA ILE A 41 6.84 12.02 -1.10
C ILE A 41 8.09 12.89 -1.30
N ASP A 42 8.47 13.16 -2.54
CA ASP A 42 9.66 13.96 -2.88
C ASP A 42 10.94 13.49 -2.17
N ASN A 43 11.09 12.17 -2.04
CA ASN A 43 12.17 11.49 -1.32
C ASN A 43 12.25 11.81 0.18
N ASN A 44 11.13 12.17 0.81
CA ASN A 44 11.01 12.32 2.26
C ASN A 44 9.91 11.39 2.79
N LEU A 45 10.12 10.81 3.97
CA LEU A 45 9.08 10.14 4.74
C LEU A 45 8.12 11.20 5.31
N VAL A 46 6.84 10.99 5.10
CA VAL A 46 5.76 11.87 5.54
C VAL A 46 4.65 11.01 6.13
N ALA A 47 4.10 11.41 7.26
CA ALA A 47 2.93 10.78 7.84
C ALA A 47 1.66 11.24 7.10
N VAL A 48 0.88 10.30 6.55
CA VAL A 48 -0.31 10.58 5.75
C VAL A 48 -1.50 9.74 6.21
N ASN A 49 -2.71 10.21 5.96
CA ASN A 49 -3.92 9.42 6.18
C ASN A 49 -4.13 8.43 5.02
N TRP A 50 -4.13 7.14 5.29
CA TRP A 50 -4.37 6.14 4.26
C TRP A 50 -5.85 6.02 3.91
N GLY A 51 -6.25 6.66 2.84
CA GLY A 51 -7.62 6.69 2.34
C GLY A 51 -8.04 8.07 1.88
N TYR A 52 -8.24 8.22 0.57
CA TYR A 52 -8.65 9.47 -0.05
C TYR A 52 -10.16 9.67 0.03
N PHE A 53 -10.61 10.84 0.51
CA PHE A 53 -12.00 11.25 0.52
C PHE A 53 -12.25 12.40 -0.46
N PRO A 54 -12.55 12.13 -1.73
CA PRO A 54 -12.95 13.19 -2.65
C PRO A 54 -14.25 13.85 -2.19
N ASP A 55 -14.44 15.14 -2.47
CA ASP A 55 -15.58 15.90 -1.95
C ASP A 55 -16.95 15.37 -2.40
N TRP A 56 -17.02 14.80 -3.59
CA TRP A 56 -18.24 14.15 -4.10
C TRP A 56 -18.61 12.90 -3.27
N LEU A 57 -17.62 12.22 -2.68
CA LEU A 57 -17.84 11.04 -1.87
C LEU A 57 -18.40 11.39 -0.49
N LYS A 58 -17.99 12.53 0.07
CA LYS A 58 -18.46 13.02 1.38
C LYS A 58 -19.96 13.28 1.44
N GLN A 59 -20.59 13.48 0.28
CA GLN A 59 -22.04 13.74 0.17
C GLN A 59 -22.88 12.45 0.19
N GLN A 60 -22.25 11.27 0.19
CA GLN A 60 -22.96 9.99 0.26
C GLN A 60 -23.36 9.66 1.69
N SER A 61 -24.41 8.86 1.84
CA SER A 61 -24.96 8.48 3.15
C SER A 61 -24.02 7.64 4.02
N ASN A 62 -23.09 6.92 3.43
CA ASN A 62 -22.09 6.11 4.13
C ASN A 62 -20.76 6.14 3.35
N PRO A 63 -20.03 7.25 3.39
CA PRO A 63 -18.83 7.42 2.60
C PRO A 63 -17.71 6.50 3.11
N ARG A 64 -17.04 5.81 2.19
CA ARG A 64 -15.85 5.00 2.49
C ARG A 64 -14.66 5.59 1.73
N PRO A 65 -13.49 5.74 2.38
CA PRO A 65 -12.31 6.27 1.72
C PRO A 65 -11.87 5.38 0.56
N LEU A 66 -11.29 6.00 -0.43
CA LEU A 66 -10.62 5.32 -1.53
C LEU A 66 -9.18 5.00 -1.10
N PHE A 67 -9.01 3.97 -0.29
CA PHE A 67 -7.71 3.55 0.23
C PHE A 67 -6.89 2.74 -0.80
N ASN A 68 -7.54 2.25 -1.86
CA ASN A 68 -6.89 1.62 -3.00
C ASN A 68 -7.34 2.24 -4.32
N THR A 69 -6.39 2.36 -5.23
CA THR A 69 -6.60 2.76 -6.63
C THR A 69 -6.24 1.59 -7.53
N ARG A 70 -7.13 1.21 -8.44
CA ARG A 70 -6.80 0.16 -9.42
C ARG A 70 -5.87 0.72 -10.50
N TYR A 71 -4.79 0.01 -10.82
CA TYR A 71 -3.88 0.36 -11.91
C TYR A 71 -4.65 0.65 -13.21
N GLU A 72 -5.58 -0.19 -13.56
CA GLU A 72 -6.40 -0.11 -14.77
C GLU A 72 -7.26 1.18 -14.84
N SER A 73 -7.46 1.84 -13.70
CA SER A 73 -8.25 3.08 -13.60
C SER A 73 -7.41 4.36 -13.61
N LEU A 74 -6.08 4.27 -13.64
CA LEU A 74 -5.19 5.42 -13.47
C LEU A 74 -5.35 6.47 -14.59
N LEU A 75 -5.49 6.02 -15.84
CA LEU A 75 -5.68 6.91 -16.99
C LEU A 75 -7.14 7.21 -17.31
N GLU A 76 -8.09 6.40 -16.79
CA GLU A 76 -9.49 6.50 -17.18
C GLU A 76 -10.32 7.39 -16.23
N LYS A 77 -10.10 7.24 -14.91
CA LYS A 77 -10.91 7.92 -13.91
C LYS A 77 -10.32 9.25 -13.51
N LYS A 78 -11.06 10.34 -13.78
CA LYS A 78 -10.67 11.73 -13.43
C LYS A 78 -10.22 11.87 -11.97
N THR A 79 -10.82 11.10 -11.05
CA THR A 79 -10.44 11.05 -9.63
C THR A 79 -8.96 10.71 -9.43
N PHE A 80 -8.38 9.85 -10.27
CA PHE A 80 -7.02 9.35 -10.13
C PHE A 80 -6.05 9.95 -11.15
N THR A 81 -6.51 10.28 -12.34
CA THR A 81 -5.66 10.75 -13.45
C THR A 81 -4.82 11.98 -13.05
N SER A 82 -5.42 12.96 -12.36
CA SER A 82 -4.71 14.16 -11.91
C SER A 82 -3.63 13.81 -10.87
N ALA A 83 -3.93 12.96 -9.91
CA ALA A 83 -2.96 12.54 -8.89
C ALA A 83 -1.86 11.65 -9.51
N PHE A 84 -2.21 10.77 -10.44
CA PHE A 84 -1.23 9.97 -11.17
C PHE A 84 -0.25 10.82 -11.96
N LYS A 85 -0.71 11.95 -12.50
CA LYS A 85 0.14 12.90 -13.21
C LYS A 85 1.06 13.71 -12.29
N ASN A 86 0.56 14.16 -11.13
CA ASN A 86 1.20 15.22 -10.35
C ASN A 86 1.54 14.83 -8.89
N SER A 87 1.04 13.71 -8.39
CA SER A 87 1.06 13.40 -6.94
C SER A 87 1.29 11.91 -6.70
N ARG A 88 2.36 11.40 -7.31
CA ARG A 88 2.83 10.03 -7.08
C ARG A 88 3.61 9.95 -5.78
N CYS A 89 3.43 8.88 -5.02
CA CYS A 89 4.20 8.59 -3.82
C CYS A 89 4.59 7.11 -3.77
N LEU A 90 5.43 6.76 -2.81
CA LEU A 90 5.76 5.38 -2.50
C LEU A 90 5.22 5.04 -1.11
N VAL A 91 4.72 3.83 -0.96
CA VAL A 91 4.22 3.33 0.33
C VAL A 91 5.11 2.18 0.77
N PRO A 92 5.89 2.36 1.85
CA PRO A 92 6.66 1.27 2.42
C PRO A 92 5.72 0.26 3.08
N ILE A 93 5.95 -1.03 2.81
CA ILE A 93 5.15 -2.16 3.30
C ILE A 93 6.12 -3.25 3.76
N THR A 94 6.04 -3.70 5.00
CA THR A 94 6.79 -4.87 5.49
C THR A 94 6.09 -6.16 5.08
N GLY A 95 4.76 -6.09 4.97
CA GLY A 95 3.91 -7.14 4.46
C GLY A 95 2.45 -6.68 4.43
N TRP A 96 1.58 -7.43 3.78
CA TRP A 96 0.17 -7.08 3.70
C TRP A 96 -0.73 -8.26 3.99
N TYR A 97 -2.01 -7.99 4.23
CA TYR A 97 -3.02 -8.99 4.54
C TYR A 97 -4.09 -9.05 3.46
N GLU A 98 -4.49 -10.27 3.11
CA GLU A 98 -5.66 -10.53 2.28
C GLU A 98 -6.51 -11.64 2.91
N TRP A 99 -7.77 -11.71 2.50
CA TRP A 99 -8.74 -12.65 3.05
C TRP A 99 -9.26 -13.55 1.94
N LYS A 100 -9.10 -14.85 2.15
CA LYS A 100 -9.71 -15.89 1.33
C LYS A 100 -10.99 -16.36 1.99
N GLU A 101 -12.04 -16.58 1.21
CA GLU A 101 -13.24 -17.25 1.71
C GLU A 101 -13.01 -18.76 1.69
N GLU A 102 -12.99 -19.36 2.87
CA GLU A 102 -12.83 -20.80 3.09
C GLU A 102 -13.99 -21.28 3.94
N GLU A 103 -14.81 -22.20 3.43
CA GLU A 103 -15.96 -22.77 4.15
C GLU A 103 -16.91 -21.72 4.78
N GLY A 104 -17.13 -20.60 4.08
CA GLY A 104 -17.95 -19.47 4.55
C GLY A 104 -17.27 -18.56 5.56
N ILE A 105 -16.00 -18.77 5.85
CA ILE A 105 -15.19 -17.96 6.77
C ILE A 105 -14.17 -17.15 5.97
N LYS A 106 -14.01 -15.86 6.30
CA LYS A 106 -12.93 -15.04 5.78
C LYS A 106 -11.65 -15.32 6.55
N GLN A 107 -10.83 -16.18 5.99
CA GLN A 107 -9.53 -16.58 6.52
C GLN A 107 -8.47 -15.57 6.12
N PRO A 108 -7.77 -14.89 7.07
CA PRO A 108 -6.69 -13.97 6.76
C PRO A 108 -5.40 -14.71 6.41
N TYR A 109 -4.65 -14.12 5.49
CA TYR A 109 -3.32 -14.52 5.06
C TYR A 109 -2.37 -13.34 5.13
N TYR A 110 -1.14 -13.58 5.52
CA TYR A 110 -0.06 -12.61 5.52
C TYR A 110 0.88 -12.86 4.34
N PHE A 111 1.18 -11.80 3.61
CA PHE A 111 2.09 -11.79 2.47
C PHE A 111 3.31 -10.95 2.81
N PHE A 112 4.50 -11.45 2.51
CA PHE A 112 5.76 -10.81 2.85
C PHE A 112 6.86 -11.23 1.88
N SER A 113 7.99 -10.48 1.85
CA SER A 113 9.18 -10.91 1.12
C SER A 113 9.96 -11.93 1.94
N ASN A 114 10.37 -13.04 1.33
CA ASN A 114 11.20 -14.06 1.99
C ASN A 114 12.62 -13.55 2.28
N SER A 115 13.08 -12.50 1.60
CA SER A 115 14.33 -11.80 1.91
C SER A 115 14.21 -10.89 3.15
N SER A 116 13.01 -10.77 3.74
CA SER A 116 12.70 -9.85 4.85
C SER A 116 12.91 -8.37 4.53
N GLU A 117 12.99 -8.02 3.24
CA GLU A 117 13.13 -6.63 2.78
C GLU A 117 11.82 -5.85 2.92
N THR A 118 11.94 -4.54 3.13
CA THR A 118 10.80 -3.63 3.03
C THR A 118 10.36 -3.50 1.58
N LEU A 119 9.15 -3.92 1.30
CA LEU A 119 8.52 -3.80 0.01
C LEU A 119 8.08 -2.35 -0.23
N ILE A 120 8.16 -1.89 -1.46
CA ILE A 120 7.72 -0.56 -1.86
C ILE A 120 6.55 -0.68 -2.83
N ALA A 121 5.39 -0.22 -2.41
CA ALA A 121 4.22 -0.14 -3.27
C ALA A 121 4.08 1.25 -3.91
N ALA A 122 3.58 1.28 -5.14
CA ALA A 122 3.16 2.52 -5.79
C ALA A 122 1.93 3.10 -5.11
N GLY A 123 1.90 4.43 -4.93
CA GLY A 123 0.78 5.14 -4.34
C GLY A 123 0.52 6.48 -4.99
N LEU A 124 -0.63 7.04 -4.67
CA LEU A 124 -1.03 8.41 -5.01
C LEU A 124 -1.34 9.17 -3.73
N TYR A 125 -1.14 10.48 -3.75
CA TYR A 125 -1.50 11.34 -2.62
C TYR A 125 -2.27 12.58 -3.03
N TRP A 126 -2.97 13.18 -2.07
CA TRP A 126 -3.77 14.40 -2.21
C TRP A 126 -3.55 15.31 -1.01
N ASN A 127 -3.13 16.55 -1.27
CA ASN A 127 -3.07 17.59 -0.25
C ASN A 127 -4.48 18.13 0.01
N ARG A 128 -4.83 18.28 1.30
CA ARG A 128 -6.10 18.86 1.73
C ARG A 128 -5.89 20.31 2.16
N SER A 129 -6.93 21.09 2.07
CA SER A 129 -6.91 22.49 2.56
C SER A 129 -6.67 22.61 4.07
N SER A 130 -6.93 21.55 4.84
CA SER A 130 -6.58 21.44 6.26
C SER A 130 -5.09 21.32 6.54
N GLY A 131 -4.27 21.05 5.53
CA GLY A 131 -2.85 20.70 5.66
C GLY A 131 -2.60 19.19 5.76
N ASP A 132 -3.64 18.39 5.92
CA ASP A 132 -3.52 16.92 5.93
C ASP A 132 -3.17 16.40 4.53
N ILE A 133 -2.50 15.26 4.49
CA ILE A 133 -2.23 14.52 3.27
C ILE A 133 -2.99 13.20 3.34
N GLU A 134 -3.74 12.89 2.29
CA GLU A 134 -4.43 11.62 2.11
C GLU A 134 -3.73 10.80 1.03
N SER A 135 -3.73 9.47 1.15
CA SER A 135 -3.08 8.58 0.19
C SER A 135 -3.95 7.39 -0.22
N SER A 136 -3.54 6.76 -1.30
CA SER A 136 -4.16 5.53 -1.81
C SER A 136 -3.08 4.62 -2.38
N ILE A 137 -3.08 3.34 -2.01
CA ILE A 137 -2.18 2.33 -2.57
C ILE A 137 -2.70 1.90 -3.95
N ILE A 138 -1.81 1.84 -4.94
CA ILE A 138 -2.17 1.28 -6.23
C ILE A 138 -2.15 -0.24 -6.14
N THR A 139 -3.21 -0.85 -6.66
CA THR A 139 -3.34 -2.30 -6.75
C THR A 139 -3.44 -2.74 -8.21
N ARG A 140 -2.93 -3.93 -8.49
CA ARG A 140 -3.02 -4.60 -9.78
C ARG A 140 -3.70 -5.96 -9.63
N GLU A 141 -3.98 -6.60 -10.73
CA GLU A 141 -4.38 -8.01 -10.74
C GLU A 141 -3.26 -8.87 -10.14
N ALA A 142 -3.61 -9.74 -9.18
CA ALA A 142 -2.64 -10.62 -8.55
C ALA A 142 -2.04 -11.59 -9.56
N VAL A 143 -0.80 -11.99 -9.34
CA VAL A 143 -0.05 -12.90 -10.24
C VAL A 143 0.31 -14.20 -9.52
N ALA A 144 0.56 -15.25 -10.31
CA ALA A 144 0.99 -16.55 -9.84
C ALA A 144 0.14 -17.07 -8.66
N ASP A 145 0.79 -17.61 -7.63
CA ASP A 145 0.13 -18.25 -6.49
C ASP A 145 -0.66 -17.28 -5.60
N LEU A 146 -0.36 -15.98 -5.67
CA LEU A 146 -1.10 -14.95 -4.93
C LEU A 146 -2.60 -14.95 -5.29
N GLN A 147 -2.95 -15.30 -6.53
CA GLN A 147 -4.33 -15.42 -6.99
C GLN A 147 -5.13 -16.49 -6.24
N THR A 148 -4.46 -17.49 -5.66
CA THR A 148 -5.12 -18.55 -4.89
C THR A 148 -5.77 -18.04 -3.61
N VAL A 149 -5.32 -16.87 -3.12
CA VAL A 149 -5.85 -16.20 -1.93
C VAL A 149 -6.76 -15.05 -2.31
N HIS A 150 -6.28 -14.14 -3.17
CA HIS A 150 -7.03 -12.96 -3.58
C HIS A 150 -6.68 -12.54 -5.00
N ASN A 151 -7.65 -11.99 -5.75
CA ASN A 151 -7.48 -11.56 -7.15
C ASN A 151 -6.74 -10.22 -7.32
N ARG A 152 -6.38 -9.54 -6.24
CA ARG A 152 -5.64 -8.26 -6.27
C ARG A 152 -4.42 -8.33 -5.36
N SER A 153 -3.36 -7.63 -5.75
CA SER A 153 -2.16 -7.38 -4.93
C SER A 153 -1.75 -5.91 -5.00
N PRO A 154 -0.97 -5.38 -4.05
CA PRO A 154 -0.32 -4.10 -4.21
C PRO A 154 0.53 -4.08 -5.48
N LEU A 155 0.62 -2.94 -6.15
CA LEU A 155 1.58 -2.73 -7.22
C LEU A 155 2.95 -2.46 -6.59
N LEU A 156 3.75 -3.51 -6.46
CA LEU A 156 5.11 -3.41 -5.91
C LEU A 156 6.08 -2.90 -6.96
N LEU A 157 7.09 -2.17 -6.52
CA LEU A 157 8.12 -1.57 -7.36
C LEU A 157 9.50 -2.04 -6.89
N ASN A 158 10.29 -2.60 -7.80
CA ASN A 158 11.71 -2.80 -7.58
C ASN A 158 12.45 -1.45 -7.61
N LYS A 159 13.75 -1.44 -7.33
CA LYS A 159 14.55 -0.21 -7.28
C LYS A 159 14.45 0.61 -8.57
N GLU A 160 14.57 -0.01 -9.73
CA GLU A 160 14.51 0.67 -11.03
C GLU A 160 13.14 1.32 -11.26
N LYS A 161 12.06 0.57 -11.02
CA LYS A 161 10.68 1.05 -11.21
C LYS A 161 10.28 2.09 -10.16
N ARG A 162 10.82 2.00 -8.94
CA ARG A 162 10.67 3.04 -7.91
C ARG A 162 11.29 4.36 -8.35
N ASP A 163 12.54 4.31 -8.87
CA ASP A 163 13.25 5.50 -9.31
C ASP A 163 12.54 6.12 -10.53
N LEU A 164 12.03 5.29 -11.45
CA LEU A 164 11.21 5.72 -12.56
C LEU A 164 9.87 6.32 -12.09
N TRP A 165 9.20 5.72 -11.10
CA TRP A 165 7.94 6.20 -10.54
C TRP A 165 8.05 7.59 -9.94
N MET A 166 9.17 7.87 -9.27
CA MET A 166 9.45 9.17 -8.64
C MET A 166 10.12 10.17 -9.59
N SER A 167 10.48 9.78 -10.81
CA SER A 167 11.03 10.68 -11.83
C SER A 167 9.94 11.62 -12.36
N GLY A 168 10.36 12.69 -13.03
CA GLY A 168 9.44 13.64 -13.69
C GLY A 168 8.83 13.13 -15.00
N ILE A 169 8.94 11.81 -15.31
CA ILE A 169 8.38 11.22 -16.54
C ILE A 169 6.85 11.34 -16.57
N SER A 170 6.28 11.51 -17.76
CA SER A 170 4.83 11.67 -17.91
C SER A 170 4.05 10.42 -17.46
N SER A 171 2.77 10.61 -17.14
CA SER A 171 1.89 9.51 -16.74
C SER A 171 1.67 8.51 -17.86
N GLU A 172 1.63 8.98 -19.09
CA GLU A 172 1.42 8.18 -20.29
C GLU A 172 2.65 7.30 -20.60
N GLU A 173 3.85 7.82 -20.37
CA GLU A 173 5.10 7.07 -20.58
C GLU A 173 5.35 6.06 -19.47
N ILE A 174 5.09 6.42 -18.21
CA ILE A 174 5.35 5.52 -17.08
C ILE A 174 4.33 4.39 -16.96
N TYR A 175 3.08 4.62 -17.41
CA TYR A 175 1.99 3.66 -17.25
C TYR A 175 2.32 2.25 -17.76
N PRO A 176 2.84 2.03 -18.98
CA PRO A 176 3.16 0.68 -19.44
C PRO A 176 4.39 0.06 -18.73
N GLU A 177 5.24 0.86 -18.12
CA GLU A 177 6.57 0.44 -17.63
C GLU A 177 6.55 -0.11 -16.19
N ILE A 178 5.49 0.13 -15.42
CA ILE A 178 5.49 -0.14 -13.96
C ILE A 178 4.93 -1.50 -13.55
N LEU A 179 4.44 -2.31 -14.50
CA LEU A 179 3.88 -3.62 -14.18
C LEU A 179 4.91 -4.75 -14.05
N ASP A 180 6.17 -4.46 -14.31
CA ASP A 180 7.25 -5.44 -14.40
C ASP A 180 7.92 -5.69 -13.03
N TYR A 181 7.15 -6.13 -12.04
CA TYR A 181 7.68 -6.62 -10.77
C TYR A 181 7.53 -8.15 -10.69
N SER A 182 8.63 -8.82 -10.38
CA SER A 182 8.59 -10.25 -10.08
C SER A 182 8.10 -10.45 -8.64
N TYR A 183 7.01 -11.18 -8.47
CA TYR A 183 6.49 -11.57 -7.15
C TYR A 183 7.03 -12.93 -6.69
N SER A 184 8.12 -13.42 -7.28
CA SER A 184 8.69 -14.75 -7.00
C SER A 184 9.27 -14.90 -5.60
N ASP A 185 9.60 -13.79 -4.95
CA ASP A 185 10.11 -13.72 -3.58
C ASP A 185 9.01 -13.48 -2.54
N ILE A 186 7.77 -13.35 -2.98
CA ILE A 186 6.63 -13.16 -2.08
C ILE A 186 6.10 -14.52 -1.63
N GLU A 187 6.14 -14.70 -0.33
CA GLU A 187 5.55 -15.86 0.36
C GLU A 187 4.29 -15.45 1.13
N PHE A 188 3.47 -16.43 1.49
CA PHE A 188 2.29 -16.19 2.31
C PHE A 188 1.91 -17.42 3.12
N TYR A 189 1.27 -17.17 4.27
CA TYR A 189 0.71 -18.20 5.14
C TYR A 189 -0.58 -17.72 5.83
N LYS A 190 -1.32 -18.69 6.38
CA LYS A 190 -2.53 -18.42 7.16
C LYS A 190 -2.20 -17.77 8.49
N LEU A 191 -3.11 -16.89 8.91
CA LEU A 191 -3.03 -16.20 10.20
C LEU A 191 -4.18 -16.54 11.12
N ASP A 192 -3.98 -16.25 12.40
CA ASP A 192 -5.08 -16.13 13.34
C ASP A 192 -5.99 -14.96 12.97
N ARG A 193 -7.27 -15.07 13.31
CA ARG A 193 -8.29 -14.04 13.02
C ARG A 193 -8.17 -12.77 13.87
N ALA A 194 -7.24 -12.72 14.82
CA ALA A 194 -6.96 -11.54 15.63
C ALA A 194 -6.65 -10.29 14.80
N VAL A 195 -6.05 -10.45 13.61
CA VAL A 195 -5.79 -9.37 12.65
C VAL A 195 -7.07 -8.66 12.17
N ASN A 196 -8.23 -9.30 12.26
CA ASN A 196 -9.51 -8.70 11.85
C ASN A 196 -9.89 -7.49 12.70
N ASN A 197 -9.46 -7.47 13.97
CA ASN A 197 -9.68 -6.31 14.83
C ASN A 197 -8.57 -5.27 14.60
N PRO A 198 -8.87 -4.07 14.03
CA PRO A 198 -7.87 -3.05 13.73
C PRO A 198 -7.23 -2.42 14.98
N LYS A 199 -7.75 -2.69 16.18
CA LYS A 199 -7.16 -2.23 17.43
C LYS A 199 -6.00 -3.13 17.91
N ASN A 200 -5.90 -4.33 17.38
CA ASN A 200 -4.78 -5.21 17.68
C ASN A 200 -3.56 -4.74 16.89
N ASN A 201 -2.46 -4.49 17.59
CA ASN A 201 -1.20 -4.04 17.01
C ASN A 201 -0.03 -4.65 17.80
N ASN A 202 0.37 -5.85 17.43
CA ASN A 202 1.49 -6.56 18.05
C ASN A 202 2.02 -7.66 17.12
N GLU A 203 3.22 -8.14 17.40
CA GLU A 203 3.96 -9.10 16.59
C GLU A 203 3.25 -10.46 16.42
N SER A 204 2.36 -10.85 17.34
CA SER A 204 1.63 -12.12 17.19
C SER A 204 0.71 -12.16 15.97
N LEU A 205 0.37 -10.98 15.40
CA LEU A 205 -0.47 -10.89 14.22
C LEU A 205 0.19 -11.38 12.92
N ILE A 206 1.53 -11.47 12.91
CA ILE A 206 2.30 -11.96 11.77
C ILE A 206 2.88 -13.36 12.01
N GLN A 207 2.41 -14.08 13.03
CA GLN A 207 2.82 -15.45 13.27
C GLN A 207 1.94 -16.44 12.51
N GLU A 208 2.57 -17.43 11.86
CA GLU A 208 1.84 -18.46 11.13
C GLU A 208 0.87 -19.20 12.04
N PHE A 209 -0.36 -19.33 11.60
CA PHE A 209 -1.39 -20.12 12.27
C PHE A 209 -1.20 -21.59 11.95
N LYS A 210 -0.85 -22.36 12.98
CA LYS A 210 -0.61 -23.82 12.91
C LYS A 210 -1.88 -24.62 13.08
#